data_bf8798be07834c43e22c15f6dec22c92
#
_entry.id   bf8798be07834c43e22c15f6dec22c92
#
_cell.length_a   1.000
_cell.length_b   1.000
_cell.length_c   1.000
_cell.angle_alpha   90.00
_cell.angle_beta   90.00
_cell.angle_gamma   90.00
#
_symmetry.space_group_name_H-M   'P 1'
#
loop_
_entity.id
_entity.type
_entity.pdbx_description
1 polymer ?
#
loop_
_entity_poly.entity_id
_entity_poly.type
_entity_poly.pdbx_seq_one_letter_code
_entity_poly.pdbx_strand_id
1 'polypeptide(L)'
;GRGALIKAIHRACPSVTVECYELMPENREFLHTLNNVILLDEDFTKDSVGHYTKIIANPPFSGNQDIEHVRLMYDRLEEGGTLAAITSQHWKFASEKKCIDFRNWLKEVHGEVFEISAGEFKESGTTVSTMAVVIKK
;
A
#
# COMPACT_ATOMS: atom_id res chain seq x y z
N GLY A 1 10.11 0.25 3.91
CA GLY A 1 11.14 0.96 3.12
C GLY A 1 11.72 2.19 3.80
N ARG A 2 12.58 2.91 3.12
CA ARG A 2 13.31 4.07 3.69
C ARG A 2 12.56 5.40 3.55
N GLY A 3 11.24 5.37 3.50
CA GLY A 3 10.41 6.56 3.56
C GLY A 3 10.18 7.29 2.25
N ALA A 4 10.38 6.65 1.09
CA ALA A 4 10.13 7.29 -0.21
C ALA A 4 8.68 7.76 -0.36
N LEU A 5 7.72 6.93 0.03
CA LEU A 5 6.30 7.29 0.05
C LEU A 5 6.01 8.41 1.05
N ILE A 6 6.60 8.34 2.25
CA ILE A 6 6.44 9.35 3.29
C ILE A 6 6.96 10.70 2.82
N LYS A 7 8.13 10.72 2.20
CA LYS A 7 8.71 11.95 1.62
C LYS A 7 7.82 12.53 0.53
N ALA A 8 7.23 11.68 -0.31
CA ALA A 8 6.28 12.12 -1.33
C ALA A 8 5.01 12.73 -0.71
N ILE A 9 4.48 12.10 0.34
CA ILE A 9 3.33 12.63 1.09
C ILE A 9 3.67 14.00 1.68
N HIS A 10 4.81 14.14 2.35
CA HIS A 10 5.21 15.40 2.99
C HIS A 10 5.55 16.50 1.99
N ARG A 11 5.95 16.17 0.75
CA ARG A 11 6.06 17.18 -0.31
C ARG A 11 4.71 17.77 -0.71
N ALA A 12 3.68 16.92 -0.73
CA ALA A 12 2.32 17.35 -1.06
C ALA A 12 1.60 18.00 0.13
N CYS A 13 1.80 17.46 1.33
CA CYS A 13 1.14 17.87 2.57
C CYS A 13 2.15 17.93 3.73
N PRO A 14 2.94 19.03 3.84
CA PRO A 14 4.07 19.10 4.78
C PRO A 14 3.72 18.94 6.27
N SER A 15 2.51 19.31 6.66
CA SER A 15 2.07 19.28 8.06
C SER A 15 1.37 17.99 8.47
N VAL A 16 1.13 17.06 7.55
CA VAL A 16 0.42 15.82 7.88
C VAL A 16 1.31 14.88 8.71
N THR A 17 0.72 14.26 9.72
CA THR A 17 1.38 13.18 10.47
C THR A 17 1.10 11.85 9.76
N VAL A 18 2.16 11.10 9.48
CA VAL A 18 2.07 9.79 8.84
C VAL A 18 2.32 8.70 9.87
N GLU A 19 1.35 7.84 10.06
CA GLU A 19 1.53 6.59 10.80
C GLU A 19 1.98 5.50 9.84
N CYS A 20 2.97 4.71 10.22
CA CYS A 20 3.51 3.69 9.34
C CYS A 20 3.92 2.41 10.05
N TYR A 21 4.07 1.36 9.26
CA TYR A 21 4.58 0.05 9.67
C TYR A 21 5.81 -0.28 8.85
N GLU A 22 6.82 -0.84 9.48
CA GLU A 22 8.03 -1.28 8.79
C GLU A 22 8.63 -2.50 9.48
N LEU A 23 8.83 -3.55 8.71
CA LEU A 23 9.32 -4.83 9.20
C LEU A 23 10.85 -4.85 9.40
N MET A 24 11.59 -4.17 8.53
CA MET A 24 13.05 -4.21 8.51
C MET A 24 13.66 -3.28 9.58
N PRO A 25 14.46 -3.81 10.52
CA PRO A 25 15.02 -3.01 11.62
C PRO A 25 15.80 -1.78 11.16
N GLU A 26 16.64 -1.91 10.15
CA GLU A 26 17.45 -0.81 9.63
C GLU A 26 16.61 0.32 9.03
N ASN A 27 15.47 -0.02 8.42
CA ASN A 27 14.53 0.97 7.91
C ASN A 27 13.77 1.65 9.06
N ARG A 28 13.46 0.90 10.12
CA ARG A 28 12.81 1.44 11.32
C ARG A 28 13.66 2.52 11.98
N GLU A 29 14.94 2.26 12.14
CA GLU A 29 15.89 3.28 12.67
C GLU A 29 15.88 4.55 11.82
N PHE A 30 15.91 4.41 10.51
CA PHE A 30 15.84 5.56 9.61
C PHE A 30 14.52 6.31 9.73
N LEU A 31 13.38 5.62 9.80
CA LEU A 31 12.06 6.24 9.89
C LEU A 31 11.89 7.04 11.19
N HIS A 32 12.51 6.60 12.28
CA HIS A 32 12.53 7.36 13.55
C HIS A 32 13.19 8.73 13.44
N THR A 33 14.05 8.95 12.45
CA THR A 33 14.71 10.25 12.24
C THR A 33 13.84 11.25 11.50
N LEU A 34 12.73 10.83 10.92
CA LEU A 34 11.85 11.68 10.12
C LEU A 34 10.85 12.44 10.99
N ASN A 35 10.62 13.71 10.66
CA ASN A 35 9.62 14.53 11.33
C ASN A 35 8.21 14.14 10.89
N ASN A 36 7.23 14.27 11.79
CA ASN A 36 5.81 13.97 11.53
C ASN A 36 5.58 12.52 11.07
N VAL A 37 6.38 11.59 11.58
CA VAL A 37 6.25 10.16 11.32
C VAL A 37 6.12 9.43 12.66
N ILE A 38 5.08 8.60 12.76
CA ILE A 38 4.86 7.72 13.91
C ILE A 38 4.99 6.27 13.42
N LEU A 39 6.00 5.58 13.92
CA LEU A 39 6.17 4.16 13.63
C LEU A 39 5.36 3.36 14.65
N LEU A 40 4.29 2.70 14.17
CA LEU A 40 3.35 1.99 15.04
C LEU A 40 3.89 0.62 15.46
N ASP A 41 4.23 -0.22 14.48
CA ASP A 41 4.70 -1.59 14.74
C ASP A 41 5.47 -2.13 13.54
N GLU A 42 5.89 -3.38 13.64
CA GLU A 42 6.61 -4.08 12.60
C GLU A 42 5.67 -4.58 11.48
N ASP A 43 4.56 -5.17 11.85
CA ASP A 43 3.70 -5.93 10.94
C ASP A 43 2.26 -5.39 10.94
N PHE A 44 1.92 -4.70 9.86
CA PHE A 44 0.57 -4.19 9.62
C PHE A 44 -0.51 -5.28 9.68
N THR A 45 -0.22 -6.51 9.27
CA THR A 45 -1.22 -7.58 9.19
C THR A 45 -1.68 -8.08 10.56
N LYS A 46 -0.89 -7.86 11.59
CA LYS A 46 -1.16 -8.29 12.97
C LYS A 46 -1.93 -7.26 13.78
N ASP A 47 -1.95 -6.04 13.32
CA ASP A 47 -2.63 -4.95 14.02
C ASP A 47 -4.04 -4.80 13.47
N SER A 48 -5.02 -4.74 14.36
CA SER A 48 -6.42 -4.53 14.03
C SER A 48 -6.93 -3.13 14.43
N VAL A 49 -6.04 -2.30 14.91
CA VAL A 49 -6.38 -0.99 15.48
C VAL A 49 -6.21 0.12 14.43
N GLY A 50 -7.10 1.08 14.48
CA GLY A 50 -7.01 2.30 13.69
C GLY A 50 -7.92 2.30 12.47
N HIS A 51 -8.50 3.48 12.27
CA HIS A 51 -9.27 3.81 11.07
C HIS A 51 -8.65 5.05 10.44
N TYR A 52 -8.52 5.01 9.13
CA TYR A 52 -7.78 6.04 8.39
C TYR A 52 -8.63 6.60 7.25
N THR A 53 -8.48 7.89 7.00
CA THR A 53 -9.09 8.54 5.83
C THR A 53 -8.23 8.36 4.57
N LYS A 54 -6.93 8.14 4.73
CA LYS A 54 -5.99 7.93 3.63
C LYS A 54 -5.02 6.81 3.98
N ILE A 55 -4.90 5.83 3.09
CA ILE A 55 -3.91 4.76 3.20
C ILE A 55 -3.15 4.68 1.88
N ILE A 56 -1.83 4.69 1.95
CA ILE A 56 -0.95 4.53 0.78
C ILE A 56 0.08 3.45 1.10
N ALA A 57 0.25 2.48 0.21
CA ALA A 57 1.15 1.38 0.46
C ALA A 57 1.80 0.81 -0.80
N ASN A 58 2.96 0.21 -0.60
CA ASN A 58 3.64 -0.62 -1.57
C ASN A 58 3.96 -1.96 -0.88
N PRO A 59 2.97 -2.86 -0.76
CA PRO A 59 3.16 -4.13 -0.06
C PRO A 59 4.03 -5.11 -0.85
N PRO A 60 4.56 -6.16 -0.19
CA PRO A 60 5.30 -7.21 -0.88
C PRO A 60 4.40 -7.98 -1.85
N PHE A 61 4.96 -8.43 -2.98
CA PHE A 61 4.20 -9.08 -4.05
C PHE A 61 4.18 -10.61 -3.94
N SER A 62 5.19 -11.22 -3.35
CA SER A 62 5.32 -12.67 -3.28
C SER A 62 4.13 -13.32 -2.58
N GLY A 63 3.67 -14.47 -3.09
CA GLY A 63 2.59 -15.23 -2.48
C GLY A 63 1.25 -14.51 -2.45
N ASN A 64 1.00 -13.58 -3.35
CA ASN A 64 -0.21 -12.76 -3.39
C ASN A 64 -0.44 -11.89 -2.14
N GLN A 65 0.63 -11.57 -1.41
CA GLN A 65 0.54 -10.72 -0.22
C GLN A 65 -0.01 -9.33 -0.54
N ASP A 66 0.31 -8.80 -1.71
CA ASP A 66 -0.14 -7.48 -2.16
C ASP A 66 -1.68 -7.37 -2.16
N ILE A 67 -2.37 -8.33 -2.74
CA ILE A 67 -3.83 -8.32 -2.79
C ILE A 67 -4.47 -8.60 -1.42
N GLU A 68 -3.86 -9.44 -0.60
CA GLU A 68 -4.30 -9.67 0.78
C GLU A 68 -4.17 -8.38 1.61
N HIS A 69 -3.05 -7.67 1.48
CA HIS A 69 -2.82 -6.40 2.17
C HIS A 69 -3.83 -5.31 1.72
N VAL A 70 -4.14 -5.24 0.44
CA VAL A 70 -5.15 -4.27 -0.07
C VAL A 70 -6.50 -4.49 0.62
N ARG A 71 -6.93 -5.73 0.77
CA ARG A 71 -8.20 -6.05 1.45
C ARG A 71 -8.18 -5.67 2.93
N LEU A 72 -7.08 -5.95 3.63
CA LEU A 72 -6.90 -5.54 5.03
C LEU A 72 -6.90 -4.01 5.19
N MET A 73 -6.23 -3.31 4.29
CA MET A 73 -6.22 -1.84 4.27
C MET A 73 -7.63 -1.27 4.08
N TYR A 74 -8.41 -1.86 3.18
CA TYR A 74 -9.79 -1.44 2.95
C TYR A 74 -10.64 -1.57 4.23
N ASP A 75 -10.46 -2.63 5.00
CA ASP A 75 -11.17 -2.83 6.26
C ASP A 75 -10.86 -1.74 7.30
N ARG A 76 -9.67 -1.14 7.21
CA ARG A 76 -9.23 -0.05 8.09
C ARG A 76 -9.52 1.35 7.55
N LEU A 77 -10.05 1.43 6.36
CA LEU A 77 -10.42 2.70 5.73
C LEU A 77 -11.76 3.16 6.27
N GLU A 78 -11.85 4.43 6.68
CA GLU A 78 -13.11 5.04 7.07
C GLU A 78 -14.02 5.26 5.87
N GLU A 79 -15.32 5.33 6.10
CA GLU A 79 -16.28 5.76 5.09
C GLU A 79 -15.89 7.15 4.56
N GLY A 80 -15.86 7.29 3.25
CA GLY A 80 -15.36 8.49 2.57
C GLY A 80 -13.84 8.52 2.40
N GLY A 81 -13.12 7.53 2.93
CA GLY A 81 -11.67 7.44 2.80
C GLY A 81 -11.20 6.94 1.45
N THR A 82 -9.91 7.08 1.18
CA THR A 82 -9.26 6.65 -0.06
C THR A 82 -8.02 5.81 0.24
N LEU A 83 -7.93 4.69 -0.44
CA LEU A 83 -6.79 3.77 -0.42
C LEU A 83 -6.10 3.80 -1.77
N ALA A 84 -4.78 3.87 -1.79
CA ALA A 84 -3.96 3.69 -2.98
C ALA A 84 -2.82 2.71 -2.68
N ALA A 85 -2.70 1.66 -3.47
CA ALA A 85 -1.67 0.66 -3.30
C ALA A 85 -1.02 0.27 -4.61
N ILE A 86 0.29 -0.02 -4.56
CA ILE A 86 1.02 -0.60 -5.68
C ILE A 86 0.94 -2.12 -5.56
N THR A 87 0.59 -2.79 -6.63
CA THR A 87 0.50 -4.25 -6.68
C THR A 87 1.24 -4.82 -7.88
N SER A 88 1.43 -6.13 -7.89
CA SER A 88 1.89 -6.85 -9.08
C SER A 88 0.79 -6.90 -10.15
N GLN A 89 1.15 -7.30 -11.36
CA GLN A 89 0.18 -7.60 -12.43
C GLN A 89 -0.39 -9.01 -12.35
N HIS A 90 0.21 -9.87 -11.56
CA HIS A 90 -0.11 -11.29 -11.50
C HIS A 90 -1.60 -11.56 -11.26
N TRP A 91 -2.21 -10.89 -10.28
CA TRP A 91 -3.61 -11.10 -9.92
C TRP A 91 -4.59 -10.76 -11.05
N LYS A 92 -4.18 -9.92 -12.00
CA LYS A 92 -5.04 -9.47 -13.10
C LYS A 92 -5.37 -10.61 -14.08
N PHE A 93 -4.47 -11.54 -14.26
CA PHE A 93 -4.55 -12.61 -15.26
C PHE A 93 -4.58 -14.01 -14.68
N ALA A 94 -4.16 -14.20 -13.43
CA ALA A 94 -4.01 -15.52 -12.82
C ALA A 94 -5.35 -16.20 -12.56
N SER A 95 -5.35 -17.53 -12.69
CA SER A 95 -6.52 -18.38 -12.44
C SER A 95 -6.60 -18.90 -10.99
N GLU A 96 -5.68 -18.51 -10.13
CA GLU A 96 -5.72 -18.85 -8.70
C GLU A 96 -6.99 -18.25 -8.06
N LYS A 97 -7.58 -19.01 -7.15
CA LYS A 97 -8.81 -18.60 -6.47
C LYS A 97 -8.68 -17.22 -5.80
N LYS A 98 -7.57 -16.96 -5.13
CA LYS A 98 -7.30 -15.65 -4.48
C LYS A 98 -7.36 -14.49 -5.47
N CYS A 99 -6.81 -14.69 -6.66
CA CYS A 99 -6.78 -13.66 -7.70
C CYS A 99 -8.16 -13.43 -8.31
N ILE A 100 -8.92 -14.51 -8.55
CA ILE A 100 -10.30 -14.43 -9.04
C ILE A 100 -11.18 -13.71 -8.02
N ASP A 101 -11.10 -14.10 -6.75
CA ASP A 101 -11.86 -13.49 -5.66
C ASP A 101 -11.51 -12.00 -5.51
N PHE A 102 -10.23 -11.64 -5.66
CA PHE A 102 -9.80 -10.25 -5.59
C PHE A 102 -10.37 -9.41 -6.74
N ARG A 103 -10.33 -9.93 -7.97
CA ARG A 103 -10.92 -9.23 -9.13
C ARG A 103 -12.42 -8.99 -8.96
N ASN A 104 -13.15 -9.99 -8.46
CA ASN A 104 -14.59 -9.87 -8.20
C ASN A 104 -14.86 -8.85 -7.09
N TRP A 105 -14.10 -8.90 -6.02
CA TRP A 105 -14.21 -7.95 -4.92
C TRP A 105 -13.91 -6.50 -5.35
N LEU A 106 -12.88 -6.29 -6.19
CA LEU A 106 -12.58 -4.95 -6.74
C LEU A 106 -13.77 -4.36 -7.49
N LYS A 107 -14.49 -5.18 -8.24
CA LYS A 107 -15.72 -4.74 -8.92
C LYS A 107 -16.80 -4.34 -7.93
N GLU A 108 -16.97 -5.11 -6.86
CA GLU A 108 -17.97 -4.82 -5.82
C GLU A 108 -17.70 -3.47 -5.12
N VAL A 109 -16.44 -3.17 -4.85
CA VAL A 109 -16.04 -1.91 -4.19
C VAL A 109 -15.73 -0.78 -5.17
N HIS A 110 -15.97 -0.99 -6.46
CA HIS A 110 -15.71 -0.02 -7.53
C HIS A 110 -14.25 0.46 -7.57
N GLY A 111 -13.30 -0.45 -7.35
CA GLY A 111 -11.87 -0.15 -7.39
C GLY A 111 -11.41 0.24 -8.79
N GLU A 112 -10.56 1.25 -8.86
CA GLU A 112 -9.92 1.69 -10.10
C GLU A 112 -8.52 1.08 -10.19
N VAL A 113 -8.11 0.70 -11.39
CA VAL A 113 -6.80 0.07 -11.64
C VAL A 113 -6.08 0.83 -12.74
N PHE A 114 -4.82 1.18 -12.48
CA PHE A 114 -3.96 1.90 -13.43
C PHE A 114 -2.68 1.09 -13.65
N GLU A 115 -2.27 0.95 -14.90
CA GLU A 115 -1.00 0.31 -15.22
C GLU A 115 0.16 1.29 -15.02
N ILE A 116 1.23 0.82 -14.39
CA ILE A 116 2.47 1.58 -14.19
C ILE A 116 3.56 0.89 -14.99
N SER A 117 4.15 1.62 -15.95
CA SER A 117 5.16 1.08 -16.86
C SER A 117 6.44 0.68 -16.11
N ALA A 118 7.11 -0.35 -16.63
CA ALA A 118 8.43 -0.75 -16.15
C ALA A 118 9.40 0.45 -16.22
N GLY A 119 10.14 0.67 -15.14
CA GLY A 119 11.11 1.77 -15.04
C GLY A 119 10.63 3.01 -14.32
N GLU A 120 9.34 3.22 -14.11
CA GLU A 120 8.84 4.33 -13.28
C GLU A 120 9.21 4.16 -11.80
N PHE A 121 9.50 2.93 -11.37
CA PHE A 121 9.92 2.56 -10.01
C PHE A 121 11.40 2.19 -9.90
N LYS A 122 12.27 2.70 -10.75
CA LYS A 122 13.72 2.42 -10.70
C LYS A 122 14.33 2.75 -9.34
N GLU A 123 13.90 3.82 -8.71
CA GLU A 123 14.38 4.24 -7.37
C GLU A 123 13.96 3.25 -6.28
N SER A 124 12.89 2.50 -6.48
CA SER A 124 12.41 1.46 -5.56
C SER A 124 13.00 0.07 -5.87
N GLY A 125 13.88 -0.04 -6.86
CA GLY A 125 14.52 -1.29 -7.26
C GLY A 125 13.64 -2.23 -8.08
N THR A 126 12.45 -1.80 -8.51
CA THR A 126 11.53 -2.59 -9.34
C THR A 126 11.71 -2.25 -10.81
N THR A 127 12.00 -3.26 -11.64
CA THR A 127 12.15 -3.12 -13.11
C THR A 127 10.96 -3.70 -13.88
N VAL A 128 10.01 -4.32 -13.21
CA VAL A 128 8.80 -4.91 -13.81
C VAL A 128 7.63 -3.94 -13.76
N SER A 129 6.71 -4.06 -14.71
CA SER A 129 5.47 -3.28 -14.70
C SER A 129 4.61 -3.66 -13.50
N THR A 130 4.00 -2.67 -12.90
CA THR A 130 3.14 -2.82 -11.72
C THR A 130 1.77 -2.20 -11.97
N MET A 131 0.87 -2.39 -11.01
CA MET A 131 -0.46 -1.80 -11.04
C MET A 131 -0.64 -0.85 -9.85
N ALA A 132 -1.32 0.26 -10.06
CA ALA A 132 -1.85 1.05 -8.95
C ALA A 132 -3.33 0.70 -8.79
N VAL A 133 -3.73 0.36 -7.58
CA VAL A 133 -5.12 0.11 -7.20
C VAL A 133 -5.59 1.25 -6.33
N VAL A 134 -6.68 1.93 -6.72
CA VAL A 134 -7.25 3.06 -5.97
C VAL A 134 -8.70 2.73 -5.64
N ILE A 135 -9.04 2.81 -4.36
CA ILE A 135 -10.38 2.49 -3.87
C ILE A 135 -10.86 3.64 -2.99
N LYS A 136 -12.05 4.13 -3.28
CA LYS A 136 -12.76 5.12 -2.45
C LYS A 136 -13.90 4.42 -1.71
N LYS A 137 -13.87 4.46 -0.41
CA LYS A 137 -14.87 3.78 0.44
C LYS A 137 -16.10 4.71 0.76
#